data_61601d13fe73b89055bb3de1c2181875
#
_entry.id   61601d13fe73b89055bb3de1c2181875
#
_cell.length_a   1.000
_cell.length_b   1.000
_cell.length_c   1.000
_cell.angle_alpha   90.00
_cell.angle_beta   90.00
_cell.angle_gamma   90.00
#
_symmetry.space_group_name_H-M   'P 1'
#
loop_
_entity.id
_entity.type
_entity.pdbx_description
1 polymer ?
#
loop_
_entity_poly.entity_id
_entity_poly.type
_entity_poly.pdbx_seq_one_letter_code
_entity_poly.pdbx_strand_id
1 'polypeptide(L)'
;MNYIDLFAGAGGLSEGFRRQGFDAVAHVEMNSNACMTLKTRACYQYLQEHGQIGQYYQYLRGLMTREQLYANVPNEVTESVINVEISPETITGIFDTIDRRIEQHPEWNGHVDLIIGGPPCQAYSMMGRAAKSAKDRDLTPEEIIEDPRNFLYKMYCRFLRKYHPDMFVFENVPGILTAGKGKYFTNIKKYFRTLGYEVQHRELNSSCYGVLQNRKRIIIVGWQRESNHHYPELEAIEHDYSVNDILNDLPKLAPGQVGNGYRRTGQLSPYLQQFHIREIGDVLTQHEARPQLDRDRRIYRKMIRAWNSDHTYMKYNDLPRSLKVYKETKNFADRFKIVEGDMPACHTMIAHIAKDGHYFIHPDISQARSITVREAARIQSFPDNYYFEGGRTAAFTQIGNAVPPLLAEAIARGILQQFQEEE
;
A
#
# COMPACT_ATOMS: atom_id res chain seq x y z
N MET A 1 0.01 23.03 0.09
CA MET A 1 -1.30 22.33 -0.01
C MET A 1 -1.38 21.22 1.03
N ASN A 2 -2.59 20.95 1.51
CA ASN A 2 -2.80 20.00 2.60
C ASN A 2 -3.82 18.91 2.22
N TYR A 3 -3.84 17.81 3.00
CA TYR A 3 -4.78 16.72 2.76
C TYR A 3 -5.17 15.96 4.03
N ILE A 4 -6.36 15.33 4.00
CA ILE A 4 -6.79 14.31 4.96
C ILE A 4 -6.71 12.94 4.28
N ASP A 5 -6.05 11.96 4.93
CA ASP A 5 -5.97 10.57 4.46
C ASP A 5 -6.93 9.67 5.26
N LEU A 6 -7.96 9.15 4.60
CA LEU A 6 -8.97 8.29 5.20
C LEU A 6 -8.71 6.82 4.87
N PHE A 7 -8.84 5.96 5.87
CA PHE A 7 -8.48 4.54 5.74
C PHE A 7 -7.01 4.37 5.33
N ALA A 8 -6.14 5.14 5.97
CA ALA A 8 -4.77 5.40 5.53
C ALA A 8 -3.89 4.15 5.41
N GLY A 9 -4.25 3.05 6.09
CA GLY A 9 -3.45 1.83 6.12
C GLY A 9 -2.03 2.13 6.60
N ALA A 10 -1.04 1.67 5.86
CA ALA A 10 0.37 1.96 6.14
C ALA A 10 0.88 3.25 5.47
N GLY A 11 0.01 4.10 4.94
CA GLY A 11 0.41 5.38 4.36
C GLY A 11 1.05 5.32 2.96
N GLY A 12 0.80 4.27 2.19
CA GLY A 12 1.38 4.17 0.84
C GLY A 12 0.86 5.26 -0.11
N LEU A 13 -0.44 5.60 -0.01
CA LEU A 13 -1.03 6.71 -0.77
C LEU A 13 -0.45 8.04 -0.26
N SER A 14 -0.46 8.26 1.03
CA SER A 14 0.09 9.44 1.69
C SER A 14 1.57 9.68 1.40
N GLU A 15 2.39 8.62 1.33
CA GLU A 15 3.82 8.72 0.99
C GLU A 15 4.06 9.38 -0.37
N GLY A 16 3.24 9.04 -1.39
CA GLY A 16 3.33 9.66 -2.70
C GLY A 16 2.96 11.13 -2.69
N PHE A 17 1.92 11.52 -1.94
CA PHE A 17 1.51 12.93 -1.78
C PHE A 17 2.57 13.74 -1.02
N ARG A 18 3.13 13.19 0.07
CA ARG A 18 4.23 13.85 0.80
C ARG A 18 5.47 14.10 -0.08
N ARG A 19 5.83 13.16 -0.95
CA ARG A 19 6.95 13.34 -1.91
C ARG A 19 6.72 14.50 -2.88
N GLN A 20 5.47 14.86 -3.14
CA GLN A 20 5.11 16.01 -3.97
C GLN A 20 4.82 17.30 -3.17
N GLY A 21 5.17 17.32 -1.87
CA GLY A 21 5.09 18.52 -1.03
C GLY A 21 3.71 18.81 -0.42
N PHE A 22 2.79 17.83 -0.42
CA PHE A 22 1.52 17.99 0.28
C PHE A 22 1.68 17.72 1.78
N ASP A 23 1.01 18.51 2.63
CA ASP A 23 1.03 18.39 4.08
C ASP A 23 -0.16 17.61 4.62
N ALA A 24 0.10 16.64 5.49
CA ALA A 24 -0.96 15.83 6.09
C ALA A 24 -1.64 16.55 7.25
N VAL A 25 -2.90 16.93 7.08
CA VAL A 25 -3.74 17.40 8.18
C VAL A 25 -3.99 16.25 9.15
N ALA A 26 -4.44 15.10 8.66
CA ALA A 26 -4.68 13.92 9.47
C ALA A 26 -4.63 12.62 8.66
N HIS A 27 -4.26 11.54 9.34
CA HIS A 27 -4.43 10.17 8.87
C HIS A 27 -5.42 9.46 9.77
N VAL A 28 -6.51 8.93 9.24
CA VAL A 28 -7.50 8.18 10.01
C VAL A 28 -7.41 6.70 9.67
N GLU A 29 -7.08 5.88 10.66
CA GLU A 29 -6.87 4.43 10.49
C GLU A 29 -7.27 3.68 11.77
N MET A 30 -7.94 2.53 11.61
CA MET A 30 -8.38 1.72 12.74
C MET A 30 -7.33 0.74 13.24
N ASN A 31 -6.42 0.29 12.38
CA ASN A 31 -5.41 -0.71 12.73
C ASN A 31 -4.26 -0.09 13.50
N SER A 32 -4.10 -0.47 14.78
CA SER A 32 -3.08 0.11 15.65
C SER A 32 -1.63 -0.08 15.15
N ASN A 33 -1.30 -1.20 14.48
CA ASN A 33 0.04 -1.38 13.91
C ASN A 33 0.27 -0.43 12.73
N ALA A 34 -0.74 -0.24 11.88
CA ALA A 34 -0.66 0.73 10.79
C ALA A 34 -0.55 2.17 11.32
N CYS A 35 -1.30 2.52 12.36
CA CYS A 35 -1.17 3.82 13.03
C CYS A 35 0.23 4.03 13.62
N MET A 36 0.83 3.01 14.24
CA MET A 36 2.23 3.09 14.70
C MET A 36 3.19 3.32 13.53
N THR A 37 3.00 2.63 12.39
CA THR A 37 3.78 2.85 11.17
C THR A 37 3.67 4.29 10.67
N LEU A 38 2.45 4.83 10.61
CA LEU A 38 2.19 6.22 10.22
C LEU A 38 2.87 7.22 11.17
N LYS A 39 2.78 7.02 12.49
CA LYS A 39 3.46 7.86 13.49
C LYS A 39 4.98 7.82 13.34
N THR A 40 5.53 6.63 13.17
CA THR A 40 6.98 6.45 12.93
C THR A 40 7.40 7.14 11.63
N ARG A 41 6.57 7.10 10.58
CA ARG A 41 6.82 7.81 9.32
C ARG A 41 6.71 9.33 9.48
N ALA A 42 5.74 9.83 10.23
CA ALA A 42 5.62 11.25 10.55
C ALA A 42 6.85 11.77 11.31
N CYS A 43 7.36 11.00 12.27
CA CYS A 43 8.62 11.32 12.94
C CYS A 43 9.82 11.38 11.97
N TYR A 44 9.92 10.44 11.03
CA TYR A 44 10.94 10.49 9.98
C TYR A 44 10.88 11.80 9.19
N GLN A 45 9.71 12.16 8.71
CA GLN A 45 9.49 13.37 7.90
C GLN A 45 9.89 14.62 8.69
N TYR A 46 9.38 14.77 9.91
CA TYR A 46 9.70 15.89 10.77
C TYR A 46 11.21 16.01 11.03
N LEU A 47 11.87 14.89 11.42
CA LEU A 47 13.31 14.88 11.72
C LEU A 47 14.17 15.15 10.47
N GLN A 48 13.70 14.74 9.29
CA GLN A 48 14.37 15.03 8.03
C GLN A 48 14.30 16.54 7.69
N GLU A 49 13.13 17.14 7.80
CA GLU A 49 12.90 18.56 7.54
C GLU A 49 13.69 19.46 8.49
N HIS A 50 13.92 19.01 9.73
CA HIS A 50 14.66 19.75 10.77
C HIS A 50 16.15 19.38 10.85
N GLY A 51 16.68 18.58 9.91
CA GLY A 51 18.10 18.19 9.88
C GLY A 51 18.53 17.23 11.03
N GLN A 52 17.57 16.55 11.67
CA GLN A 52 17.79 15.67 12.81
C GLN A 52 17.60 14.18 12.50
N ILE A 53 17.66 13.80 11.23
CA ILE A 53 17.38 12.44 10.73
C ILE A 53 18.24 11.35 11.42
N GLY A 54 19.38 11.70 11.99
CA GLY A 54 20.23 10.78 12.74
C GLY A 54 19.52 10.06 13.88
N GLN A 55 18.54 10.71 14.53
CA GLN A 55 17.72 10.12 15.60
C GLN A 55 16.84 9.00 15.07
N TYR A 56 16.23 9.19 13.90
CA TYR A 56 15.45 8.15 13.23
C TYR A 56 16.34 6.92 12.91
N TYR A 57 17.54 7.15 12.39
CA TYR A 57 18.46 6.03 12.11
C TYR A 57 18.99 5.34 13.38
N GLN A 58 19.06 6.01 14.53
CA GLN A 58 19.31 5.36 15.82
C GLN A 58 18.16 4.40 16.18
N TYR A 59 16.91 4.82 15.98
CA TYR A 59 15.75 3.96 16.14
C TYR A 59 15.82 2.73 15.23
N LEU A 60 16.07 2.90 13.93
CA LEU A 60 16.18 1.78 12.99
C LEU A 60 17.30 0.79 13.33
N ARG A 61 18.38 1.26 14.00
CA ARG A 61 19.48 0.41 14.50
C ARG A 61 19.17 -0.26 15.84
N GLY A 62 17.99 -0.01 16.42
CA GLY A 62 17.61 -0.54 17.72
C GLY A 62 18.36 0.10 18.92
N LEU A 63 18.97 1.28 18.72
CA LEU A 63 19.66 2.05 19.74
C LEU A 63 18.73 3.00 20.51
N MET A 64 17.49 3.10 20.06
CA MET A 64 16.44 3.94 20.61
C MET A 64 15.12 3.18 20.57
N THR A 65 14.27 3.35 21.59
CA THR A 65 12.91 2.78 21.55
C THR A 65 11.96 3.66 20.73
N ARG A 66 10.83 3.14 20.34
CA ARG A 66 9.79 3.90 19.62
C ARG A 66 9.27 5.08 20.47
N GLU A 67 9.08 4.86 21.78
CA GLU A 67 8.62 5.88 22.71
C GLU A 67 9.65 7.02 22.82
N GLN A 68 10.94 6.70 22.81
CA GLN A 68 12.01 7.70 22.76
C GLN A 68 12.03 8.45 21.43
N LEU A 69 11.81 7.75 20.29
CA LEU A 69 11.69 8.41 18.98
C LEU A 69 10.52 9.41 18.98
N TYR A 70 9.35 9.02 19.48
CA TYR A 70 8.19 9.89 19.54
C TYR A 70 8.38 11.09 20.49
N ALA A 71 9.12 10.92 21.58
CA ALA A 71 9.46 12.01 22.50
C ALA A 71 10.46 13.03 21.91
N ASN A 72 11.13 12.71 20.79
CA ASN A 72 12.06 13.62 20.12
C ASN A 72 11.39 14.53 19.07
N VAL A 73 10.09 14.44 18.91
CA VAL A 73 9.31 15.30 18.02
C VAL A 73 8.16 15.96 18.80
N PRO A 74 7.63 17.10 18.36
CA PRO A 74 6.43 17.69 18.96
C PRO A 74 5.27 16.71 18.92
N ASN A 75 4.41 16.73 19.95
CA ASN A 75 3.26 15.82 20.05
C ASN A 75 2.33 15.91 18.84
N GLU A 76 2.15 17.09 18.29
CA GLU A 76 1.33 17.37 17.11
C GLU A 76 1.72 16.52 15.89
N VAL A 77 3.01 16.14 15.75
CA VAL A 77 3.51 15.28 14.68
C VAL A 77 2.85 13.90 14.76
N THR A 78 2.85 13.29 15.94
CA THR A 78 2.26 11.95 16.13
C THR A 78 0.74 11.99 16.29
N GLU A 79 0.17 13.13 16.73
CA GLU A 79 -1.27 13.36 16.86
C GLU A 79 -1.96 13.56 15.50
N SER A 80 -1.20 13.78 14.42
CA SER A 80 -1.72 13.72 13.05
C SER A 80 -2.34 12.36 12.69
N VAL A 81 -2.01 11.30 13.45
CA VAL A 81 -2.51 9.95 13.24
C VAL A 81 -3.61 9.62 14.26
N ILE A 82 -4.84 9.55 13.78
CA ILE A 82 -6.06 9.27 14.56
C ILE A 82 -6.36 7.77 14.48
N ASN A 83 -6.09 7.06 15.60
CA ASN A 83 -6.32 5.61 15.67
C ASN A 83 -7.76 5.30 16.06
N VAL A 84 -8.68 5.39 15.12
CA VAL A 84 -10.11 5.16 15.34
C VAL A 84 -10.74 4.53 14.11
N GLU A 85 -11.70 3.63 14.29
CA GLU A 85 -12.57 3.15 13.22
C GLU A 85 -13.52 4.26 12.77
N ILE A 86 -13.63 4.49 11.47
CA ILE A 86 -14.60 5.45 10.91
C ILE A 86 -15.98 4.82 10.91
N SER A 87 -16.85 5.28 11.80
CA SER A 87 -18.22 4.81 11.97
C SER A 87 -19.17 5.97 12.28
N PRO A 88 -20.50 5.76 12.25
CA PRO A 88 -21.47 6.79 12.67
C PRO A 88 -21.26 7.28 14.09
N GLU A 89 -20.79 6.43 14.98
CA GLU A 89 -20.59 6.69 16.41
C GLU A 89 -19.30 7.49 16.66
N THR A 90 -18.25 7.27 15.86
CA THR A 90 -16.93 7.86 16.09
C THR A 90 -16.65 9.10 15.25
N ILE A 91 -17.38 9.30 14.15
CA ILE A 91 -17.05 10.33 13.14
C ILE A 91 -17.07 11.75 13.70
N THR A 92 -17.94 12.06 14.67
CA THR A 92 -18.00 13.39 15.29
C THR A 92 -16.70 13.68 16.04
N GLY A 93 -16.23 12.76 16.88
CA GLY A 93 -14.95 12.92 17.57
C GLY A 93 -13.73 12.99 16.64
N ILE A 94 -13.81 12.33 15.48
CA ILE A 94 -12.79 12.47 14.43
C ILE A 94 -12.81 13.90 13.87
N PHE A 95 -13.98 14.44 13.55
CA PHE A 95 -14.13 15.82 13.09
C PHE A 95 -13.60 16.82 14.11
N ASP A 96 -13.97 16.70 15.38
CA ASP A 96 -13.49 17.59 16.45
C ASP A 96 -11.95 17.58 16.56
N THR A 97 -11.33 16.42 16.32
CA THR A 97 -9.87 16.29 16.34
C THR A 97 -9.22 16.96 15.13
N ILE A 98 -9.78 16.75 13.94
CA ILE A 98 -9.29 17.37 12.70
C ILE A 98 -9.51 18.88 12.72
N ASP A 99 -10.68 19.36 13.14
CA ASP A 99 -11.00 20.81 13.24
C ASP A 99 -9.99 21.51 14.15
N ARG A 100 -9.70 20.93 15.33
CA ARG A 100 -8.69 21.48 16.25
C ARG A 100 -7.31 21.56 15.61
N ARG A 101 -6.92 20.56 14.82
CA ARG A 101 -5.64 20.58 14.12
C ARG A 101 -5.59 21.68 13.05
N ILE A 102 -6.67 21.86 12.30
CA ILE A 102 -6.78 22.95 11.32
C ILE A 102 -6.67 24.31 12.01
N GLU A 103 -7.30 24.49 13.17
CA GLU A 103 -7.19 25.73 13.97
C GLU A 103 -5.76 26.00 14.48
N GLN A 104 -5.01 24.93 14.79
CA GLN A 104 -3.61 25.02 15.25
C GLN A 104 -2.61 25.36 14.13
N HIS A 105 -3.03 25.26 12.86
CA HIS A 105 -2.22 25.46 11.68
C HIS A 105 -2.75 26.60 10.80
N PRO A 106 -2.50 27.87 11.18
CA PRO A 106 -3.02 29.03 10.44
C PRO A 106 -2.60 29.06 8.95
N GLU A 107 -1.49 28.43 8.60
CA GLU A 107 -1.00 28.29 7.24
C GLU A 107 -1.96 27.53 6.30
N TRP A 108 -2.90 26.76 6.85
CA TRP A 108 -3.94 26.08 6.08
C TRP A 108 -5.19 26.94 5.86
N ASN A 109 -5.23 28.18 6.39
CA ASN A 109 -6.34 29.13 6.23
C ASN A 109 -7.72 28.57 6.56
N GLY A 110 -7.81 27.58 7.44
CA GLY A 110 -9.06 26.90 7.78
C GLY A 110 -9.62 25.98 6.69
N HIS A 111 -8.83 25.70 5.63
CA HIS A 111 -9.26 24.94 4.46
C HIS A 111 -8.55 23.58 4.36
N VAL A 112 -9.21 22.62 3.72
CA VAL A 112 -8.66 21.31 3.35
C VAL A 112 -8.68 21.22 1.83
N ASP A 113 -7.51 21.23 1.20
CA ASP A 113 -7.39 21.24 -0.24
C ASP A 113 -7.79 19.88 -0.83
N LEU A 114 -7.44 18.79 -0.14
CA LEU A 114 -7.61 17.43 -0.68
C LEU A 114 -8.07 16.42 0.39
N ILE A 115 -8.94 15.50 -0.01
CA ILE A 115 -9.21 14.26 0.75
C ILE A 115 -8.78 13.08 -0.10
N ILE A 116 -7.89 12.25 0.44
CA ILE A 116 -7.46 11.00 -0.20
C ILE A 116 -7.91 9.80 0.62
N GLY A 117 -7.96 8.61 0.00
CA GLY A 117 -8.18 7.38 0.75
C GLY A 117 -8.85 6.28 -0.06
N GLY A 118 -8.79 5.08 0.48
CA GLY A 118 -9.38 3.89 -0.09
C GLY A 118 -10.14 3.06 0.94
N PRO A 119 -11.46 3.20 1.06
CA PRO A 119 -12.21 2.39 2.02
C PRO A 119 -12.06 0.90 1.71
N PRO A 120 -11.87 0.05 2.74
CA PRO A 120 -11.58 -1.37 2.57
C PRO A 120 -12.66 -2.09 1.76
N CYS A 121 -12.21 -2.80 0.72
CA CYS A 121 -13.05 -3.46 -0.27
C CYS A 121 -13.24 -4.96 0.02
N GLN A 122 -13.48 -5.32 1.27
CA GLN A 122 -13.65 -6.74 1.65
C GLN A 122 -14.84 -7.41 0.95
N ALA A 123 -15.86 -6.65 0.55
CA ALA A 123 -17.04 -7.14 -0.16
C ALA A 123 -16.77 -7.42 -1.66
N TYR A 124 -15.78 -6.78 -2.28
CA TYR A 124 -15.60 -6.79 -3.74
C TYR A 124 -14.34 -7.50 -4.21
N SER A 125 -13.35 -7.75 -3.33
CA SER A 125 -12.16 -8.48 -3.73
C SER A 125 -12.48 -9.92 -4.08
N MET A 126 -11.76 -10.51 -5.05
CA MET A 126 -11.92 -11.93 -5.39
C MET A 126 -11.71 -12.85 -4.19
N MET A 127 -10.79 -12.50 -3.29
CA MET A 127 -10.54 -13.27 -2.05
C MET A 127 -11.64 -13.07 -1.01
N GLY A 128 -12.20 -11.86 -0.88
CA GLY A 128 -13.38 -11.60 -0.04
C GLY A 128 -14.60 -12.38 -0.53
N ARG A 129 -14.78 -12.49 -1.85
CA ARG A 129 -15.83 -13.33 -2.46
C ARG A 129 -15.58 -14.82 -2.24
N ALA A 130 -14.33 -15.30 -2.36
CA ALA A 130 -13.98 -16.70 -2.11
C ALA A 130 -14.18 -17.10 -0.63
N ALA A 131 -13.87 -16.21 0.30
CA ALA A 131 -14.13 -16.43 1.73
C ALA A 131 -15.64 -16.45 2.05
N LYS A 132 -16.46 -15.64 1.35
CA LYS A 132 -17.93 -15.67 1.44
C LYS A 132 -18.53 -16.89 0.75
N SER A 133 -18.02 -17.33 -0.40
CA SER A 133 -18.58 -18.46 -1.16
C SER A 133 -18.55 -19.77 -0.39
N ALA A 134 -17.78 -19.86 0.70
CA ALA A 134 -17.79 -21.01 1.60
C ALA A 134 -18.94 -20.96 2.63
N LYS A 135 -19.50 -19.76 2.93
CA LYS A 135 -20.58 -19.57 3.91
C LYS A 135 -21.89 -19.03 3.33
N ASP A 136 -21.85 -18.23 2.25
CA ASP A 136 -23.01 -17.48 1.73
C ASP A 136 -23.06 -17.56 0.20
N ARG A 137 -23.51 -18.67 -0.36
CA ARG A 137 -23.58 -18.88 -1.83
C ARG A 137 -24.70 -18.13 -2.53
N ASP A 138 -25.67 -17.54 -1.82
CA ASP A 138 -26.92 -17.02 -2.36
C ASP A 138 -27.30 -15.59 -1.95
N LEU A 139 -26.29 -14.69 -1.71
CA LEU A 139 -26.62 -13.28 -1.44
C LEU A 139 -27.20 -12.61 -2.68
N THR A 140 -28.39 -12.04 -2.55
CA THR A 140 -29.04 -11.22 -3.57
C THR A 140 -28.27 -9.90 -3.80
N PRO A 141 -28.44 -9.23 -4.97
CA PRO A 141 -27.87 -7.91 -5.20
C PRO A 141 -28.28 -6.88 -4.14
N GLU A 142 -29.46 -7.00 -3.56
CA GLU A 142 -29.98 -6.16 -2.49
C GLU A 142 -29.19 -6.38 -1.17
N GLU A 143 -28.95 -7.62 -0.78
CA GLU A 143 -28.16 -7.96 0.42
C GLU A 143 -26.70 -7.51 0.29
N ILE A 144 -26.14 -7.49 -0.92
CA ILE A 144 -24.82 -6.93 -1.18
C ILE A 144 -24.83 -5.38 -0.98
N ILE A 145 -25.91 -4.72 -1.36
CA ILE A 145 -26.07 -3.25 -1.16
C ILE A 145 -26.23 -2.90 0.31
N GLU A 146 -26.87 -3.75 1.09
CA GLU A 146 -27.10 -3.58 2.53
C GLU A 146 -25.94 -4.06 3.41
N ASP A 147 -24.91 -4.70 2.83
CA ASP A 147 -23.73 -5.14 3.58
C ASP A 147 -23.09 -3.94 4.32
N PRO A 148 -22.92 -3.99 5.66
CA PRO A 148 -22.36 -2.90 6.45
C PRO A 148 -21.01 -2.39 5.93
N ARG A 149 -20.24 -3.26 5.28
CA ARG A 149 -18.95 -2.91 4.67
C ARG A 149 -19.08 -1.99 3.45
N ASN A 150 -20.25 -1.96 2.82
CA ASN A 150 -20.60 -1.04 1.75
C ASN A 150 -20.93 0.36 2.26
N PHE A 151 -21.05 0.50 3.58
CA PHE A 151 -21.38 1.76 4.22
C PHE A 151 -20.20 2.74 4.28
N LEU A 152 -18.95 2.24 4.16
CA LEU A 152 -17.76 3.07 4.35
C LEU A 152 -17.59 4.19 3.31
N TYR A 153 -18.10 4.00 2.06
CA TYR A 153 -18.12 5.12 1.11
C TYR A 153 -19.04 6.25 1.56
N LYS A 154 -20.14 5.94 2.28
CA LYS A 154 -21.03 6.97 2.85
C LYS A 154 -20.33 7.76 3.95
N MET A 155 -19.46 7.09 4.72
CA MET A 155 -18.61 7.77 5.69
C MET A 155 -17.61 8.69 4.99
N TYR A 156 -16.94 8.23 3.93
CA TYR A 156 -16.10 9.08 3.09
C TYR A 156 -16.85 10.33 2.61
N CYS A 157 -18.10 10.17 2.15
CA CYS A 157 -18.96 11.27 1.73
C CYS A 157 -19.31 12.26 2.87
N ARG A 158 -19.32 11.82 4.14
CA ARG A 158 -19.51 12.73 5.27
C ARG A 158 -18.32 13.66 5.45
N PHE A 159 -17.09 13.17 5.22
CA PHE A 159 -15.90 14.03 5.20
C PHE A 159 -15.95 15.02 4.03
N LEU A 160 -16.29 14.59 2.81
CA LEU A 160 -16.47 15.52 1.68
C LEU A 160 -17.50 16.61 1.98
N ARG A 161 -18.63 16.26 2.63
CA ARG A 161 -19.65 17.24 3.03
C ARG A 161 -19.18 18.21 4.11
N LYS A 162 -18.32 17.74 5.04
CA LYS A 162 -17.85 18.55 6.17
C LYS A 162 -16.78 19.53 5.74
N TYR A 163 -15.78 19.06 4.95
CA TYR A 163 -14.59 19.84 4.64
C TYR A 163 -14.61 20.49 3.26
N HIS A 164 -15.49 20.08 2.37
CA HIS A 164 -15.61 20.62 1.00
C HIS A 164 -14.27 20.80 0.28
N PRO A 165 -13.39 19.77 0.21
CA PRO A 165 -12.10 19.90 -0.42
C PRO A 165 -12.24 20.30 -1.90
N ASP A 166 -11.22 20.93 -2.47
CA ASP A 166 -11.23 21.27 -3.90
C ASP A 166 -11.23 20.03 -4.77
N MET A 167 -10.44 19.03 -4.37
CA MET A 167 -10.41 17.74 -5.02
C MET A 167 -10.42 16.56 -4.01
N PHE A 168 -10.70 15.36 -4.51
CA PHE A 168 -10.51 14.15 -3.73
C PHE A 168 -10.04 12.97 -4.58
N VAL A 169 -9.34 12.03 -3.94
CA VAL A 169 -8.90 10.77 -4.54
C VAL A 169 -9.49 9.60 -3.76
N PHE A 170 -10.30 8.79 -4.45
CA PHE A 170 -10.90 7.59 -3.88
C PHE A 170 -10.36 6.36 -4.60
N GLU A 171 -9.54 5.57 -3.88
CA GLU A 171 -8.92 4.34 -4.41
C GLU A 171 -9.76 3.11 -4.13
N ASN A 172 -9.78 2.17 -5.08
CA ASN A 172 -10.36 0.85 -4.84
C ASN A 172 -9.82 -0.21 -5.79
N VAL A 173 -10.17 -1.48 -5.55
CA VAL A 173 -9.81 -2.60 -6.43
C VAL A 173 -10.75 -2.68 -7.65
N PRO A 174 -10.30 -3.25 -8.81
CA PRO A 174 -11.14 -3.35 -10.02
C PRO A 174 -12.50 -4.05 -9.81
N GLY A 175 -12.60 -4.93 -8.81
CA GLY A 175 -13.85 -5.59 -8.47
C GLY A 175 -15.02 -4.67 -8.11
N ILE A 176 -14.75 -3.40 -7.75
CA ILE A 176 -15.79 -2.40 -7.47
C ILE A 176 -16.67 -2.12 -8.70
N LEU A 177 -16.10 -2.18 -9.90
CA LEU A 177 -16.82 -1.91 -11.16
C LEU A 177 -17.93 -2.91 -11.43
N THR A 178 -17.75 -4.17 -11.01
CA THR A 178 -18.69 -5.26 -11.28
C THR A 178 -19.55 -5.64 -10.06
N ALA A 179 -19.26 -5.07 -8.89
CA ALA A 179 -20.00 -5.33 -7.67
C ALA A 179 -21.49 -4.97 -7.82
N GLY A 180 -22.39 -5.87 -7.40
CA GLY A 180 -23.83 -5.69 -7.55
C GLY A 180 -24.26 -5.43 -9.00
N LYS A 181 -23.63 -6.10 -9.98
CA LYS A 181 -23.87 -5.88 -11.42
C LYS A 181 -23.61 -4.42 -11.85
N GLY A 182 -22.64 -3.75 -11.24
CA GLY A 182 -22.25 -2.36 -11.51
C GLY A 182 -23.11 -1.29 -10.82
N LYS A 183 -24.22 -1.66 -10.19
CA LYS A 183 -25.10 -0.71 -9.49
C LYS A 183 -24.40 0.03 -8.37
N TYR A 184 -23.53 -0.68 -7.64
CA TYR A 184 -22.79 -0.11 -6.51
C TYR A 184 -21.89 1.05 -6.96
N PHE A 185 -21.07 0.83 -7.97
CA PHE A 185 -20.18 1.86 -8.50
C PHE A 185 -20.94 3.07 -9.07
N THR A 186 -22.06 2.82 -9.74
CA THR A 186 -22.95 3.87 -10.23
C THR A 186 -23.51 4.70 -9.09
N ASN A 187 -23.92 4.08 -7.98
CA ASN A 187 -24.43 4.76 -6.80
C ASN A 187 -23.34 5.62 -6.12
N ILE A 188 -22.12 5.12 -6.00
CA ILE A 188 -20.98 5.91 -5.45
C ILE A 188 -20.81 7.19 -6.27
N LYS A 189 -20.69 7.10 -7.59
CA LYS A 189 -20.50 8.27 -8.45
C LYS A 189 -21.69 9.24 -8.36
N LYS A 190 -22.93 8.72 -8.33
CA LYS A 190 -24.10 9.55 -8.15
C LYS A 190 -24.06 10.31 -6.82
N TYR A 191 -23.62 9.63 -5.74
CA TYR A 191 -23.55 10.26 -4.41
C TYR A 191 -22.52 11.37 -4.38
N PHE A 192 -21.32 11.19 -4.95
CA PHE A 192 -20.31 12.26 -5.07
C PHE A 192 -20.86 13.46 -5.86
N ARG A 193 -21.59 13.23 -6.95
CA ARG A 193 -22.21 14.31 -7.71
C ARG A 193 -23.27 15.08 -6.94
N THR A 194 -24.02 14.43 -6.03
CA THR A 194 -24.99 15.13 -5.18
C THR A 194 -24.33 16.03 -4.12
N LEU A 195 -23.02 15.85 -3.88
CA LEU A 195 -22.22 16.70 -3.01
C LEU A 195 -21.55 17.87 -3.75
N GLY A 196 -21.84 18.07 -5.02
CA GLY A 196 -21.29 19.17 -5.81
C GLY A 196 -20.01 18.84 -6.60
N TYR A 197 -19.60 17.56 -6.65
CA TYR A 197 -18.39 17.17 -7.36
C TYR A 197 -18.68 16.62 -8.77
N GLU A 198 -17.84 16.97 -9.72
CA GLU A 198 -17.65 16.16 -10.92
C GLU A 198 -16.68 15.03 -10.60
N VAL A 199 -16.87 13.86 -11.25
CA VAL A 199 -16.07 12.67 -10.96
C VAL A 199 -15.74 11.88 -12.23
N GLN A 200 -14.48 11.53 -12.34
CA GLN A 200 -13.99 10.62 -13.37
C GLN A 200 -13.18 9.50 -12.70
N HIS A 201 -13.05 8.36 -13.39
CA HIS A 201 -12.24 7.25 -12.91
C HIS A 201 -11.42 6.64 -14.03
N ARG A 202 -10.27 6.08 -13.66
CA ARG A 202 -9.44 5.27 -14.56
C ARG A 202 -9.00 3.99 -13.83
N GLU A 203 -8.84 2.91 -14.58
CA GLU A 203 -8.11 1.74 -14.11
C GLU A 203 -6.63 1.98 -14.39
N LEU A 204 -5.83 2.09 -13.33
CA LEU A 204 -4.39 2.30 -13.41
C LEU A 204 -3.66 1.00 -13.06
N ASN A 205 -2.65 0.64 -13.86
CA ASN A 205 -1.72 -0.42 -13.50
C ASN A 205 -0.42 0.21 -12.97
N SER A 206 -0.04 -0.13 -11.74
CA SER A 206 1.15 0.42 -11.08
C SER A 206 2.42 0.25 -11.90
N SER A 207 2.52 -0.82 -12.73
CA SER A 207 3.69 -1.03 -13.58
C SER A 207 3.91 0.06 -14.64
N CYS A 208 2.90 0.82 -14.99
CA CYS A 208 3.02 1.96 -15.89
C CYS A 208 3.64 3.20 -15.21
N TYR A 209 3.84 3.16 -13.89
CA TYR A 209 4.31 4.31 -13.08
C TYR A 209 5.57 3.95 -12.28
N GLY A 210 6.45 3.13 -12.87
CA GLY A 210 7.74 2.76 -12.29
C GLY A 210 7.69 1.68 -11.20
N VAL A 211 6.54 1.15 -10.84
CA VAL A 211 6.42 0.06 -9.86
C VAL A 211 6.68 -1.29 -10.54
N LEU A 212 7.64 -2.08 -10.05
CA LEU A 212 7.95 -3.39 -10.65
C LEU A 212 6.92 -4.48 -10.28
N GLN A 213 5.63 -4.11 -10.35
CA GLN A 213 4.50 -4.98 -10.00
C GLN A 213 3.27 -4.67 -10.85
N ASN A 214 2.65 -5.68 -11.41
CA ASN A 214 1.36 -5.60 -12.07
C ASN A 214 0.23 -5.51 -11.01
N ARG A 215 -0.13 -4.27 -10.63
CA ARG A 215 -1.16 -4.02 -9.62
C ARG A 215 -2.18 -3.01 -10.15
N LYS A 216 -3.35 -3.50 -10.51
CA LYS A 216 -4.44 -2.68 -11.03
C LYS A 216 -5.29 -2.08 -9.91
N ARG A 217 -5.61 -0.80 -10.02
CA ARG A 217 -6.48 -0.06 -9.11
C ARG A 217 -7.44 0.85 -9.87
N ILE A 218 -8.63 1.00 -9.35
CA ILE A 218 -9.57 2.03 -9.79
C ILE A 218 -9.27 3.27 -8.96
N ILE A 219 -8.90 4.34 -9.65
CA ILE A 219 -8.72 5.65 -9.04
C ILE A 219 -9.85 6.54 -9.53
N ILE A 220 -10.71 6.95 -8.61
CA ILE A 220 -11.71 7.98 -8.83
C ILE A 220 -11.11 9.29 -8.35
N VAL A 221 -11.07 10.29 -9.21
CA VAL A 221 -10.78 11.66 -8.84
C VAL A 221 -12.06 12.45 -8.95
N GLY A 222 -12.35 13.25 -7.95
CA GLY A 222 -13.46 14.19 -7.95
C GLY A 222 -12.93 15.59 -7.69
N TRP A 223 -13.57 16.58 -8.27
CA TRP A 223 -13.27 18.02 -8.13
C TRP A 223 -14.56 18.80 -8.02
N GLN A 224 -14.51 19.98 -7.41
CA GLN A 224 -15.67 20.86 -7.30
C GLN A 224 -16.17 21.22 -8.69
N ARG A 225 -17.50 21.14 -8.93
CA ARG A 225 -18.10 21.33 -10.27
C ARG A 225 -17.83 22.69 -10.85
N GLU A 226 -17.65 23.68 -9.99
CA GLU A 226 -17.46 25.10 -10.39
C GLU A 226 -15.98 25.43 -10.66
N SER A 227 -15.05 24.51 -10.35
CA SER A 227 -13.63 24.66 -10.66
C SER A 227 -13.31 24.27 -12.11
N ASN A 228 -12.16 24.66 -12.60
CA ASN A 228 -11.62 24.24 -13.90
C ASN A 228 -10.85 22.94 -13.82
N HIS A 229 -10.77 22.30 -12.66
CA HIS A 229 -10.07 21.04 -12.48
C HIS A 229 -10.66 19.91 -13.34
N HIS A 230 -9.85 18.93 -13.63
CA HIS A 230 -10.22 17.74 -14.40
C HIS A 230 -9.47 16.51 -13.90
N TYR A 231 -9.73 15.35 -14.46
CA TYR A 231 -8.96 14.15 -14.12
C TYR A 231 -7.49 14.35 -14.53
N PRO A 232 -6.51 14.26 -13.59
CA PRO A 232 -5.13 14.59 -13.87
C PRO A 232 -4.55 13.70 -14.98
N GLU A 233 -3.72 14.26 -15.83
CA GLU A 233 -2.92 13.50 -16.77
C GLU A 233 -1.75 12.86 -16.02
N LEU A 234 -1.56 11.56 -16.22
CA LEU A 234 -0.54 10.78 -15.54
C LEU A 234 0.46 10.28 -16.57
N GLU A 235 1.69 10.75 -16.46
CA GLU A 235 2.77 10.32 -17.35
C GLU A 235 3.21 8.89 -17.01
N ALA A 236 3.17 8.02 -18.02
CA ALA A 236 3.72 6.67 -17.91
C ALA A 236 5.27 6.73 -17.90
N ILE A 237 5.88 5.86 -17.12
CA ILE A 237 7.34 5.73 -17.02
C ILE A 237 7.76 4.47 -17.76
N GLU A 238 8.47 4.64 -18.88
CA GLU A 238 9.12 3.54 -19.59
C GLU A 238 10.49 3.23 -18.94
N HIS A 239 10.79 1.95 -18.77
CA HIS A 239 12.07 1.51 -18.20
C HIS A 239 12.43 0.09 -18.63
N ASP A 240 13.73 -0.21 -18.59
CA ASP A 240 14.31 -1.55 -18.87
C ASP A 240 14.66 -2.33 -17.61
N TYR A 241 14.17 -1.90 -16.44
CA TYR A 241 14.45 -2.57 -15.17
C TYR A 241 13.61 -3.83 -15.00
N SER A 242 14.15 -4.76 -14.22
CA SER A 242 13.49 -6.00 -13.80
C SER A 242 13.31 -6.06 -12.29
N VAL A 243 12.47 -6.97 -11.81
CA VAL A 243 12.27 -7.15 -10.36
C VAL A 243 13.57 -7.53 -9.64
N ASN A 244 14.54 -8.15 -10.33
CA ASN A 244 15.87 -8.42 -9.75
C ASN A 244 16.63 -7.15 -9.36
N ASP A 245 16.37 -6.01 -10.02
CA ASP A 245 17.03 -4.73 -9.73
C ASP A 245 16.74 -4.21 -8.33
N ILE A 246 15.63 -4.62 -7.72
CA ILE A 246 15.29 -4.28 -6.34
C ILE A 246 15.69 -5.35 -5.31
N LEU A 247 16.17 -6.52 -5.75
CA LEU A 247 16.53 -7.64 -4.87
C LEU A 247 18.05 -7.87 -4.77
N ASN A 248 18.82 -7.50 -5.79
CA ASN A 248 20.19 -7.94 -5.95
C ASN A 248 21.22 -7.36 -4.96
N ASP A 249 20.94 -6.21 -4.35
CA ASP A 249 21.79 -5.57 -3.35
C ASP A 249 21.51 -6.04 -1.92
N LEU A 250 20.43 -6.80 -1.73
CA LEU A 250 20.11 -7.41 -0.44
C LEU A 250 20.95 -8.66 -0.19
N PRO A 251 21.37 -8.95 1.06
CA PRO A 251 22.09 -10.17 1.39
C PRO A 251 21.25 -11.41 1.10
N LYS A 252 21.90 -12.46 0.58
CA LYS A 252 21.25 -13.75 0.41
C LYS A 252 20.96 -14.38 1.77
N LEU A 253 19.76 -14.91 1.95
CA LEU A 253 19.34 -15.53 3.20
C LEU A 253 18.93 -16.99 2.99
N ALA A 254 19.35 -17.86 3.88
CA ALA A 254 18.68 -19.13 4.09
C ALA A 254 17.39 -18.93 4.92
N PRO A 255 16.43 -19.87 4.88
CA PRO A 255 15.24 -19.82 5.73
C PRO A 255 15.60 -19.65 7.22
N GLY A 256 14.95 -18.70 7.89
CA GLY A 256 15.17 -18.37 9.30
C GLY A 256 16.36 -17.44 9.57
N GLN A 257 17.10 -17.01 8.56
CA GLN A 257 18.21 -16.06 8.73
C GLN A 257 17.74 -14.60 8.68
N VAL A 258 18.52 -13.74 9.34
CA VAL A 258 18.37 -12.29 9.37
C VAL A 258 19.53 -11.66 8.61
N GLY A 259 19.23 -10.71 7.73
CA GLY A 259 20.22 -9.94 6.99
C GLY A 259 20.69 -8.72 7.77
N ASN A 260 22.00 -8.64 8.02
CA ASN A 260 22.63 -7.55 8.76
C ASN A 260 23.40 -6.62 7.81
N GLY A 261 22.69 -5.70 7.18
CA GLY A 261 23.27 -4.71 6.26
C GLY A 261 23.23 -5.14 4.80
N TYR A 262 23.43 -4.18 3.93
CA TYR A 262 23.43 -4.39 2.47
C TYR A 262 24.71 -5.08 2.00
N ARG A 263 24.65 -5.71 0.83
CA ARG A 263 25.84 -6.30 0.22
C ARG A 263 26.85 -5.22 -0.15
N ARG A 264 28.11 -5.45 0.20
CA ARG A 264 29.21 -4.52 -0.07
C ARG A 264 29.66 -4.49 -1.54
N THR A 265 29.29 -5.49 -2.33
CA THR A 265 29.72 -5.66 -3.72
C THR A 265 28.66 -5.09 -4.65
N GLY A 266 28.95 -3.96 -5.24
CA GLY A 266 28.15 -3.40 -6.33
C GLY A 266 27.71 -1.96 -6.11
N GLN A 267 27.61 -1.24 -7.19
CA GLN A 267 26.91 0.03 -7.26
C GLN A 267 25.45 -0.20 -6.87
N LEU A 268 24.86 0.79 -6.22
CA LEU A 268 23.42 0.84 -6.01
C LEU A 268 22.73 0.71 -7.37
N SER A 269 21.71 -0.16 -7.47
CA SER A 269 20.94 -0.28 -8.71
C SER A 269 20.43 1.10 -9.17
N PRO A 270 20.58 1.44 -10.45
CA PRO A 270 20.04 2.70 -10.98
C PRO A 270 18.55 2.88 -10.65
N TYR A 271 17.76 1.80 -10.68
CA TYR A 271 16.36 1.84 -10.26
C TYR A 271 16.20 2.32 -8.82
N LEU A 272 16.96 1.74 -7.88
CA LEU A 272 16.84 2.09 -6.45
C LEU A 272 17.18 3.55 -6.19
N GLN A 273 18.13 4.13 -6.95
CA GLN A 273 18.49 5.54 -6.88
C GLN A 273 17.45 6.43 -7.55
N GLN A 274 17.07 6.12 -8.78
CA GLN A 274 16.14 6.92 -9.58
C GLN A 274 14.80 7.12 -8.92
N PHE A 275 14.30 6.07 -8.25
CA PHE A 275 12.98 6.07 -7.60
C PHE A 275 13.05 6.30 -6.08
N HIS A 276 14.20 6.71 -5.56
CA HIS A 276 14.42 6.94 -4.13
C HIS A 276 13.95 5.79 -3.23
N ILE A 277 14.17 4.55 -3.70
CA ILE A 277 13.85 3.34 -2.92
C ILE A 277 14.93 3.09 -1.88
N ARG A 278 16.20 3.35 -2.23
CA ARG A 278 17.33 3.25 -1.31
C ARG A 278 18.28 4.42 -1.51
N GLU A 279 18.66 5.04 -0.39
CA GLU A 279 19.64 6.11 -0.33
C GLU A 279 20.95 5.64 0.33
N ILE A 280 22.04 6.38 0.07
CA ILE A 280 23.31 6.14 0.75
C ILE A 280 23.14 6.49 2.23
N GLY A 281 23.45 5.53 3.12
CA GLY A 281 23.29 5.70 4.56
C GLY A 281 22.05 5.06 5.15
N ASP A 282 21.14 4.57 4.32
CA ASP A 282 19.98 3.80 4.78
C ASP A 282 20.37 2.58 5.60
N VAL A 283 19.55 2.24 6.56
CA VAL A 283 19.71 1.09 7.45
C VAL A 283 18.83 -0.04 6.96
N LEU A 284 19.42 -1.19 6.64
CA LEU A 284 18.64 -2.37 6.28
C LEU A 284 17.86 -2.88 7.49
N THR A 285 16.54 -2.84 7.38
CA THR A 285 15.62 -3.36 8.40
C THR A 285 14.66 -4.37 7.78
N GLN A 286 14.07 -5.23 8.61
CA GLN A 286 13.00 -6.15 8.22
C GLN A 286 13.36 -7.11 7.07
N HIS A 287 14.65 -7.37 6.89
CA HIS A 287 15.17 -8.37 5.96
C HIS A 287 15.45 -9.68 6.70
N GLU A 288 14.38 -10.36 7.09
CA GLU A 288 14.38 -11.61 7.84
C GLU A 288 13.60 -12.68 7.07
N ALA A 289 14.26 -13.78 6.76
CA ALA A 289 13.67 -14.92 6.07
C ALA A 289 12.77 -15.74 7.02
N ARG A 290 11.58 -16.08 6.56
CA ARG A 290 10.69 -17.02 7.25
C ARG A 290 11.36 -18.39 7.37
N PRO A 291 11.26 -19.10 8.51
CA PRO A 291 11.56 -20.53 8.56
C PRO A 291 10.64 -21.28 7.58
N GLN A 292 11.19 -22.23 6.84
CA GLN A 292 10.44 -23.08 5.93
C GLN A 292 10.79 -24.56 6.17
N LEU A 293 9.79 -25.43 6.03
CA LEU A 293 9.98 -26.87 6.08
C LEU A 293 10.79 -27.34 4.86
N ASP A 294 11.60 -28.39 5.01
CA ASP A 294 12.38 -28.95 3.91
C ASP A 294 11.52 -29.39 2.72
N ARG A 295 10.30 -29.90 3.00
CA ARG A 295 9.33 -30.19 1.96
C ARG A 295 8.98 -28.97 1.13
N ASP A 296 8.68 -27.83 1.75
CA ASP A 296 8.30 -26.60 1.07
C ASP A 296 9.47 -26.04 0.28
N ARG A 297 10.69 -26.12 0.81
CA ARG A 297 11.92 -25.79 0.09
C ARG A 297 12.14 -26.63 -1.17
N ARG A 298 11.79 -27.94 -1.12
CA ARG A 298 11.84 -28.82 -2.32
C ARG A 298 10.81 -28.37 -3.36
N ILE A 299 9.62 -27.98 -2.94
CA ILE A 299 8.59 -27.41 -3.82
C ILE A 299 9.11 -26.12 -4.44
N TYR A 300 9.63 -25.19 -3.64
CA TYR A 300 10.15 -23.90 -4.12
C TYR A 300 11.22 -24.09 -5.19
N ARG A 301 12.21 -24.98 -4.98
CA ARG A 301 13.23 -25.27 -5.99
C ARG A 301 12.65 -25.80 -7.30
N LYS A 302 11.54 -26.57 -7.24
CA LYS A 302 10.86 -27.03 -8.46
C LYS A 302 10.17 -25.87 -9.20
N MET A 303 9.46 -25.02 -8.46
CA MET A 303 8.82 -23.82 -9.05
C MET A 303 9.84 -22.89 -9.69
N ILE A 304 10.96 -22.61 -9.00
CA ILE A 304 12.03 -21.76 -9.50
C ILE A 304 12.68 -22.37 -10.75
N ARG A 305 12.94 -23.70 -10.77
CA ARG A 305 13.51 -24.36 -11.96
C ARG A 305 12.57 -24.29 -13.15
N ALA A 306 11.28 -24.53 -12.97
CA ALA A 306 10.30 -24.44 -14.04
C ALA A 306 10.26 -23.03 -14.63
N TRP A 307 10.26 -22.00 -13.77
CA TRP A 307 10.31 -20.62 -14.22
C TRP A 307 11.60 -20.31 -14.99
N ASN A 308 12.78 -20.68 -14.43
CA ASN A 308 14.08 -20.39 -15.04
C ASN A 308 14.31 -21.13 -16.36
N SER A 309 13.57 -22.22 -16.64
CA SER A 309 13.73 -22.99 -17.89
C SER A 309 12.89 -22.43 -19.04
N ASP A 310 11.65 -22.08 -18.79
CA ASP A 310 10.67 -21.71 -19.83
C ASP A 310 9.57 -20.72 -19.38
N HIS A 311 9.77 -20.03 -18.26
CA HIS A 311 8.80 -19.12 -17.65
C HIS A 311 7.44 -19.76 -17.32
N THR A 312 7.44 -21.08 -17.05
CA THR A 312 6.23 -21.82 -16.74
C THR A 312 5.89 -21.76 -15.23
N TYR A 313 4.66 -21.37 -14.92
CA TYR A 313 4.09 -21.55 -13.58
C TYR A 313 3.63 -23.00 -13.39
N MET A 314 4.48 -23.81 -12.75
CA MET A 314 4.11 -25.18 -12.36
C MET A 314 2.92 -25.12 -11.38
N LYS A 315 1.85 -25.86 -11.65
CA LYS A 315 0.70 -25.97 -10.77
C LYS A 315 0.96 -26.96 -9.62
N TYR A 316 0.27 -26.76 -8.49
CA TYR A 316 0.36 -27.69 -7.36
C TYR A 316 0.06 -29.14 -7.76
N ASN A 317 -0.88 -29.35 -8.68
CA ASN A 317 -1.27 -30.67 -9.18
C ASN A 317 -0.17 -31.37 -10.01
N ASP A 318 0.82 -30.63 -10.52
CA ASP A 318 1.93 -31.20 -11.29
C ASP A 318 3.08 -31.68 -10.41
N LEU A 319 3.01 -31.38 -9.09
CA LEU A 319 4.00 -31.84 -8.13
C LEU A 319 3.95 -33.39 -7.94
N PRO A 320 5.08 -34.03 -7.64
CA PRO A 320 5.10 -35.44 -7.20
C PRO A 320 4.18 -35.67 -6.00
N ARG A 321 3.55 -36.86 -5.95
CA ARG A 321 2.60 -37.22 -4.89
C ARG A 321 3.20 -37.06 -3.48
N SER A 322 4.50 -37.36 -3.31
CA SER A 322 5.22 -37.21 -2.03
C SER A 322 5.34 -35.77 -1.50
N LEU A 323 5.12 -34.76 -2.35
CA LEU A 323 5.16 -33.34 -1.97
C LEU A 323 3.75 -32.76 -1.79
N LYS A 324 2.69 -33.49 -2.15
CA LYS A 324 1.31 -33.04 -2.04
C LYS A 324 0.74 -33.35 -0.66
N VAL A 325 0.37 -32.32 0.11
CA VAL A 325 -0.22 -32.46 1.45
C VAL A 325 -1.58 -31.79 1.57
N TYR A 326 -1.90 -30.86 0.67
CA TYR A 326 -3.18 -30.17 0.69
C TYR A 326 -4.24 -31.03 0.00
N LYS A 327 -5.38 -31.20 0.66
CA LYS A 327 -6.52 -31.95 0.13
C LYS A 327 -7.25 -31.19 -0.98
N GLU A 328 -7.34 -29.85 -0.83
CA GLU A 328 -7.94 -28.99 -1.83
C GLU A 328 -6.96 -28.73 -2.97
N THR A 329 -7.28 -29.17 -4.16
CA THR A 329 -6.42 -29.09 -5.35
C THR A 329 -7.05 -28.33 -6.52
N LYS A 330 -8.35 -27.98 -6.43
CA LYS A 330 -9.07 -27.29 -7.51
C LYS A 330 -8.96 -25.76 -7.39
N ASN A 331 -9.26 -25.21 -6.22
CA ASN A 331 -9.39 -23.75 -6.05
C ASN A 331 -8.06 -23.03 -5.80
N PHE A 332 -6.97 -23.73 -5.49
CA PHE A 332 -5.65 -23.16 -5.19
C PHE A 332 -4.54 -23.94 -5.89
N ALA A 333 -4.74 -24.22 -7.17
CA ALA A 333 -3.75 -24.96 -7.97
C ALA A 333 -2.43 -24.16 -8.15
N ASP A 334 -2.48 -22.82 -8.04
CA ASP A 334 -1.38 -21.88 -8.15
C ASP A 334 -0.80 -21.41 -6.79
N ARG A 335 -1.11 -22.13 -5.70
CA ARG A 335 -0.70 -21.73 -4.33
C ARG A 335 0.79 -21.51 -4.12
N PHE A 336 1.64 -22.11 -4.94
CA PHE A 336 3.08 -21.93 -4.94
C PHE A 336 3.48 -21.14 -6.17
N LYS A 337 3.76 -19.84 -5.99
CA LYS A 337 4.08 -18.97 -7.10
C LYS A 337 5.39 -18.22 -6.83
N ILE A 338 6.23 -18.18 -7.85
CA ILE A 338 7.49 -17.43 -7.81
C ILE A 338 7.22 -15.94 -8.06
N VAL A 339 7.99 -15.07 -7.42
CA VAL A 339 8.15 -13.68 -7.84
C VAL A 339 9.00 -13.68 -9.12
N GLU A 340 8.50 -13.08 -10.17
CA GLU A 340 9.09 -13.08 -11.52
C GLU A 340 10.29 -12.12 -11.56
N GLY A 341 11.45 -12.57 -11.09
CA GLY A 341 12.62 -11.73 -10.85
C GLY A 341 13.21 -11.09 -12.11
N ASP A 342 13.18 -11.79 -13.22
CA ASP A 342 13.71 -11.41 -14.54
C ASP A 342 12.71 -10.64 -15.41
N MET A 343 11.49 -10.44 -14.91
CA MET A 343 10.44 -9.69 -15.63
C MET A 343 10.42 -8.21 -15.21
N PRO A 344 9.94 -7.31 -16.07
CA PRO A 344 9.81 -5.89 -15.73
C PRO A 344 8.79 -5.63 -14.61
N ALA A 345 7.88 -6.56 -14.36
CA ALA A 345 6.92 -6.46 -13.25
C ALA A 345 6.45 -7.85 -12.82
N CYS A 346 6.45 -8.11 -11.52
CA CYS A 346 5.90 -9.34 -10.95
C CYS A 346 4.36 -9.26 -10.77
N HIS A 347 3.77 -10.38 -10.36
CA HIS A 347 2.35 -10.43 -10.05
C HIS A 347 1.97 -9.61 -8.80
N THR A 348 0.68 -9.28 -8.68
CA THR A 348 0.16 -8.43 -7.60
C THR A 348 0.47 -8.95 -6.21
N MET A 349 1.15 -8.13 -5.39
CA MET A 349 1.33 -8.33 -3.95
C MET A 349 0.00 -8.16 -3.22
N ILE A 350 -0.37 -9.14 -2.41
CA ILE A 350 -1.61 -9.15 -1.64
C ILE A 350 -1.36 -9.49 -0.17
N ALA A 351 -2.22 -9.03 0.73
CA ALA A 351 -2.10 -9.25 2.17
C ALA A 351 -2.03 -10.74 2.59
N HIS A 352 -2.45 -11.66 1.72
CA HIS A 352 -2.34 -13.10 1.95
C HIS A 352 -0.89 -13.59 2.16
N ILE A 353 0.13 -12.84 1.70
CA ILE A 353 1.54 -13.11 2.00
C ILE A 353 1.80 -13.22 3.51
N ALA A 354 1.00 -12.56 4.34
CA ALA A 354 1.07 -12.63 5.80
C ALA A 354 0.90 -14.05 6.34
N LYS A 355 0.19 -14.96 5.64
CA LYS A 355 -0.10 -16.32 6.09
C LYS A 355 1.13 -17.24 5.99
N ASP A 356 1.51 -17.66 4.79
CA ASP A 356 2.56 -18.66 4.58
C ASP A 356 3.66 -18.23 3.60
N GLY A 357 3.38 -17.25 2.74
CA GLY A 357 4.32 -16.74 1.74
C GLY A 357 4.53 -17.64 0.53
N HIS A 358 3.79 -18.75 0.41
CA HIS A 358 3.95 -19.70 -0.71
C HIS A 358 3.65 -19.06 -2.08
N TYR A 359 2.84 -18.04 -2.10
CA TYR A 359 2.47 -17.29 -3.31
C TYR A 359 3.50 -16.23 -3.71
N PHE A 360 4.61 -16.11 -2.93
CA PHE A 360 5.69 -15.14 -3.16
C PHE A 360 7.04 -15.76 -2.87
N ILE A 361 7.45 -16.73 -3.71
CA ILE A 361 8.72 -17.44 -3.60
C ILE A 361 9.81 -16.56 -4.20
N HIS A 362 10.93 -16.37 -3.47
CA HIS A 362 12.09 -15.63 -3.95
C HIS A 362 12.69 -16.28 -5.21
N PRO A 363 13.06 -15.52 -6.27
CA PRO A 363 13.50 -16.07 -7.56
C PRO A 363 14.86 -16.82 -7.50
N ASP A 364 15.73 -16.49 -6.56
CA ASP A 364 17.03 -17.13 -6.44
C ASP A 364 16.91 -18.54 -5.83
N ILE A 365 17.19 -19.57 -6.64
CA ILE A 365 17.12 -20.98 -6.24
C ILE A 365 18.05 -21.34 -5.08
N SER A 366 19.16 -20.61 -4.91
CA SER A 366 20.10 -20.84 -3.81
C SER A 366 19.47 -20.54 -2.45
N GLN A 367 18.49 -19.65 -2.39
CA GLN A 367 17.80 -19.24 -1.18
C GLN A 367 16.60 -20.13 -0.87
N ALA A 368 15.83 -20.56 -1.87
CA ALA A 368 14.66 -21.46 -1.76
C ALA A 368 13.75 -21.12 -0.57
N ARG A 369 13.28 -19.87 -0.49
CA ARG A 369 12.45 -19.29 0.58
C ARG A 369 11.36 -18.38 0.00
N SER A 370 10.41 -17.98 0.84
CA SER A 370 9.55 -16.85 0.50
C SER A 370 10.29 -15.51 0.69
N ILE A 371 9.80 -14.46 0.06
CA ILE A 371 10.38 -13.12 0.23
C ILE A 371 10.23 -12.60 1.66
N THR A 372 11.10 -11.66 2.03
CA THR A 372 11.09 -10.96 3.33
C THR A 372 10.15 -9.76 3.30
N VAL A 373 9.93 -9.12 4.46
CA VAL A 373 9.16 -7.88 4.57
C VAL A 373 9.82 -6.77 3.74
N ARG A 374 11.15 -6.61 3.80
CA ARG A 374 11.88 -5.60 3.02
C ARG A 374 11.76 -5.83 1.51
N GLU A 375 11.88 -7.06 1.05
CA GLU A 375 11.70 -7.41 -0.36
C GLU A 375 10.26 -7.10 -0.83
N ALA A 376 9.26 -7.44 -0.02
CA ALA A 376 7.86 -7.11 -0.29
C ALA A 376 7.62 -5.59 -0.32
N ALA A 377 8.22 -4.84 0.59
CA ALA A 377 8.13 -3.38 0.65
C ALA A 377 8.70 -2.74 -0.63
N ARG A 378 9.87 -3.20 -1.09
CA ARG A 378 10.49 -2.73 -2.34
C ARG A 378 9.65 -3.06 -3.58
N ILE A 379 9.04 -4.24 -3.65
CA ILE A 379 8.11 -4.62 -4.73
C ILE A 379 6.91 -3.66 -4.76
N GLN A 380 6.48 -3.17 -3.61
CA GLN A 380 5.43 -2.15 -3.47
C GLN A 380 5.95 -0.72 -3.59
N SER A 381 7.23 -0.53 -3.95
CA SER A 381 7.90 0.78 -4.07
C SER A 381 8.00 1.61 -2.78
N PHE A 382 7.93 1.00 -1.61
CA PHE A 382 8.28 1.68 -0.37
C PHE A 382 9.79 1.86 -0.24
N PRO A 383 10.28 3.02 0.23
CA PRO A 383 11.69 3.24 0.43
C PRO A 383 12.24 2.41 1.61
N ASP A 384 13.56 2.17 1.61
CA ASP A 384 14.21 1.34 2.65
C ASP A 384 14.18 1.96 4.03
N ASN A 385 14.09 3.29 4.11
CA ASN A 385 13.88 4.01 5.35
C ASN A 385 12.43 3.98 5.85
N TYR A 386 11.50 3.32 5.14
CA TYR A 386 10.14 3.09 5.62
C TYR A 386 10.12 1.87 6.54
N TYR A 387 9.77 2.06 7.81
CA TYR A 387 9.69 1.00 8.80
C TYR A 387 8.23 0.65 9.11
N PHE A 388 7.89 -0.63 9.00
CA PHE A 388 6.54 -1.13 9.29
C PHE A 388 6.47 -1.62 10.73
N GLU A 389 5.71 -0.95 11.56
CA GLU A 389 5.54 -1.31 12.96
C GLU A 389 4.71 -2.58 13.14
N GLY A 390 4.95 -3.25 14.25
CA GLY A 390 4.37 -4.54 14.56
C GLY A 390 5.22 -5.71 14.05
N GLY A 391 4.77 -6.90 14.31
CA GLY A 391 5.47 -8.13 13.89
C GLY A 391 5.36 -8.39 12.39
N ARG A 392 6.13 -9.36 11.88
CA ARG A 392 6.20 -9.74 10.47
C ARG A 392 4.83 -9.89 9.78
N THR A 393 3.86 -10.51 10.45
CA THR A 393 2.50 -10.71 9.91
C THR A 393 1.79 -9.39 9.70
N ALA A 394 1.90 -8.46 10.67
CA ALA A 394 1.32 -7.11 10.57
C ALA A 394 1.97 -6.33 9.42
N ALA A 395 3.30 -6.34 9.31
CA ALA A 395 4.04 -5.67 8.25
C ALA A 395 3.63 -6.17 6.85
N PHE A 396 3.56 -7.48 6.63
CA PHE A 396 3.09 -8.04 5.37
C PHE A 396 1.63 -7.67 5.04
N THR A 397 0.76 -7.61 6.05
CA THR A 397 -0.63 -7.19 5.86
C THR A 397 -0.70 -5.72 5.42
N GLN A 398 0.06 -4.86 6.06
CA GLN A 398 0.18 -3.44 5.73
C GLN A 398 0.67 -3.26 4.28
N ILE A 399 1.78 -3.89 3.92
CA ILE A 399 2.37 -3.81 2.57
C ILE A 399 1.40 -4.33 1.50
N GLY A 400 0.79 -5.50 1.73
CA GLY A 400 -0.10 -6.13 0.75
C GLY A 400 -1.39 -5.34 0.47
N ASN A 401 -1.85 -4.55 1.44
CA ASN A 401 -3.02 -3.68 1.29
C ASN A 401 -2.68 -2.30 0.70
N ALA A 402 -1.45 -1.85 0.80
CA ALA A 402 -1.07 -0.50 0.44
C ALA A 402 -1.24 -0.18 -1.06
N VAL A 403 -1.49 1.08 -1.36
CA VAL A 403 -1.23 1.67 -2.68
C VAL A 403 0.28 1.86 -2.80
N PRO A 404 0.91 1.47 -3.92
CA PRO A 404 2.34 1.71 -4.11
C PRO A 404 2.67 3.21 -4.10
N PRO A 405 3.68 3.66 -3.31
CA PRO A 405 4.09 5.06 -3.26
C PRO A 405 4.38 5.71 -4.61
N LEU A 406 5.02 5.02 -5.55
CA LEU A 406 5.28 5.58 -6.88
C LEU A 406 4.00 5.81 -7.71
N LEU A 407 3.01 4.92 -7.61
CA LEU A 407 1.69 5.19 -8.23
C LEU A 407 1.01 6.39 -7.57
N ALA A 408 1.07 6.47 -6.25
CA ALA A 408 0.51 7.59 -5.49
C ALA A 408 1.22 8.91 -5.83
N GLU A 409 2.54 8.87 -6.01
CA GLU A 409 3.35 10.02 -6.43
C GLU A 409 2.98 10.53 -7.82
N ALA A 410 2.73 9.62 -8.79
CA ALA A 410 2.25 10.01 -10.12
C ALA A 410 0.88 10.69 -10.04
N ILE A 411 -0.03 10.18 -9.22
CA ILE A 411 -1.35 10.79 -9.00
C ILE A 411 -1.20 12.17 -8.35
N ALA A 412 -0.37 12.27 -7.30
CA ALA A 412 -0.13 13.53 -6.58
C ALA A 412 0.48 14.60 -7.48
N ARG A 413 1.45 14.24 -8.33
CA ARG A 413 2.07 15.14 -9.30
C ARG A 413 1.03 15.70 -10.28
N GLY A 414 0.18 14.86 -10.85
CA GLY A 414 -0.85 15.30 -11.77
C GLY A 414 -1.92 16.16 -11.09
N ILE A 415 -2.23 15.93 -9.81
CA ILE A 415 -3.12 16.78 -9.02
C ILE A 415 -2.43 18.13 -8.73
N LEU A 416 -1.16 18.14 -8.34
CA LEU A 416 -0.41 19.37 -8.08
C LEU A 416 -0.41 20.31 -9.29
N GLN A 417 -0.26 19.76 -10.50
CA GLN A 417 -0.33 20.54 -11.75
C GLN A 417 -1.68 21.24 -11.92
N GLN A 418 -2.79 20.59 -11.55
CA GLN A 418 -4.12 21.20 -11.64
C GLN A 418 -4.26 22.47 -10.77
N PHE A 419 -3.67 22.46 -9.58
CA PHE A 419 -3.68 23.61 -8.69
C PHE A 419 -2.75 24.74 -9.17
N GLN A 420 -1.63 24.40 -9.81
CA GLN A 420 -0.68 25.39 -10.37
C GLN A 420 -1.20 26.07 -11.64
N GLU A 421 -2.10 25.46 -12.39
CA GLU A 421 -2.71 26.02 -13.58
C GLU A 421 -3.82 27.06 -13.25
N GLU A 422 -4.32 27.07 -12.00
CA GLU A 422 -5.34 28.04 -11.54
C GLU A 422 -4.74 29.31 -10.91
N GLU A 423 -3.44 29.29 -10.51
CA GLU A 423 -2.71 30.49 -10.05
C GLU A 423 -2.22 31.35 -11.23
#